data_dd486695394497d9bae9025e16368ddd
#
_entry.id   dd486695394497d9bae9025e16368ddd
#
_cell.length_a   1.000
_cell.length_b   1.000
_cell.length_c   1.000
_cell.angle_alpha   90.00
_cell.angle_beta   90.00
_cell.angle_gamma   90.00
#
_symmetry.space_group_name_H-M   'P 1'
#
loop_
_entity.id
_entity.type
_entity.pdbx_description
1 polymer ?
#
loop_
_entity_poly.entity_id
_entity_poly.type
_entity_poly.pdbx_seq_one_letter_code
_entity_poly.pdbx_strand_id
1 'polypeptide(L)'
;MIEWTEYLKHRAGIRGFDLEKLEHIIRHSSERYFDTETGRHVAVGKHDEQLVMIPYEAEQEIITPVTVHATTQQQIRFRLNTGRFTNE
;
A
#
# COMPACT_ATOMS: atom_id res chain seq x y z
N MET A 1 -8.84 2.38 -12.41
CA MET A 1 -9.63 3.30 -11.55
C MET A 1 -9.41 2.98 -10.08
N ILE A 2 -9.19 3.99 -9.28
CA ILE A 2 -8.98 3.82 -7.85
C ILE A 2 -10.24 4.26 -7.12
N GLU A 3 -10.73 3.39 -6.24
CA GLU A 3 -11.90 3.69 -5.42
C GLU A 3 -11.46 3.90 -3.98
N TRP A 4 -11.65 5.12 -3.48
CA TRP A 4 -11.26 5.50 -2.13
C TRP A 4 -12.42 5.28 -1.16
N THR A 5 -12.21 4.42 -0.16
CA THR A 5 -13.22 4.21 0.88
C THR A 5 -13.19 5.37 1.88
N GLU A 6 -14.31 5.59 2.56
CA GLU A 6 -14.37 6.60 3.61
C GLU A 6 -13.39 6.28 4.74
N TYR A 7 -13.22 4.99 5.04
CA TYR A 7 -12.25 4.56 6.06
C TYR A 7 -10.83 4.98 5.70
N LEU A 8 -10.42 4.73 4.46
CA LEU A 8 -9.07 5.10 4.04
C LEU A 8 -8.87 6.61 4.04
N LYS A 9 -9.86 7.36 3.53
CA LYS A 9 -9.77 8.82 3.51
C LYS A 9 -9.61 9.37 4.92
N HIS A 10 -10.37 8.85 5.87
CA HIS A 10 -10.30 9.28 7.26
C HIS A 10 -8.93 8.96 7.85
N ARG A 11 -8.44 7.74 7.61
CA ARG A 11 -7.16 7.29 8.14
C ARG A 11 -6.00 8.08 7.55
N ALA A 12 -6.04 8.33 6.25
CA ALA A 12 -5.02 9.14 5.58
C ALA A 12 -5.01 10.57 6.14
N GLY A 13 -6.20 11.15 6.35
CA GLY A 13 -6.31 12.49 6.91
C GLY A 13 -5.73 12.60 8.31
N ILE A 14 -6.02 11.63 9.17
CA ILE A 14 -5.48 11.62 10.53
C ILE A 14 -3.95 11.54 10.52
N ARG A 15 -3.38 10.76 9.60
CA ARG A 15 -1.94 10.54 9.53
C ARG A 15 -1.21 11.57 8.67
N GLY A 16 -1.94 12.49 8.06
CA GLY A 16 -1.35 13.53 7.23
C GLY A 16 -0.89 13.05 5.86
N PHE A 17 -1.50 11.99 5.34
CA PHE A 17 -1.18 11.49 4.00
C PHE A 17 -2.09 12.12 2.96
N ASP A 18 -1.50 12.54 1.85
CA ASP A 18 -2.18 13.16 0.73
C ASP A 18 -2.64 12.08 -0.25
N LEU A 19 -3.92 12.06 -0.58
CA LEU A 19 -4.48 11.03 -1.47
C LEU A 19 -3.84 11.05 -2.86
N GLU A 20 -3.50 12.22 -3.39
CA GLU A 20 -2.87 12.29 -4.71
C GLU A 20 -1.50 11.61 -4.69
N LYS A 21 -0.73 11.78 -3.62
CA LYS A 21 0.57 11.12 -3.49
C LYS A 21 0.43 9.61 -3.31
N LEU A 22 -0.58 9.18 -2.57
CA LEU A 22 -0.88 7.76 -2.44
C LEU A 22 -1.30 7.17 -3.78
N GLU A 23 -2.11 7.87 -4.54
CA GLU A 23 -2.51 7.43 -5.88
C GLU A 23 -1.30 7.27 -6.79
N HIS A 24 -0.37 8.20 -6.73
CA HIS A 24 0.86 8.12 -7.53
C HIS A 24 1.64 6.85 -7.20
N ILE A 25 1.75 6.51 -5.92
CA ILE A 25 2.43 5.28 -5.48
C ILE A 25 1.70 4.06 -6.04
N ILE A 26 0.39 4.01 -5.91
CA ILE A 26 -0.40 2.87 -6.38
C ILE A 26 -0.24 2.68 -7.88
N ARG A 27 -0.23 3.77 -8.65
CA ARG A 27 -0.16 3.67 -10.10
C ARG A 27 1.24 3.39 -10.64
N HIS A 28 2.28 3.88 -9.97
CA HIS A 28 3.60 3.94 -10.58
C HIS A 28 4.70 3.21 -9.83
N SER A 29 4.49 2.79 -8.59
CA SER A 29 5.54 2.12 -7.86
C SER A 29 5.88 0.78 -8.49
N SER A 30 7.17 0.48 -8.60
CA SER A 30 7.63 -0.83 -9.05
C SER A 30 7.78 -1.81 -7.90
N GLU A 31 7.72 -1.33 -6.67
CA GLU A 31 7.86 -2.20 -5.49
C GLU A 31 6.49 -2.66 -5.06
N ARG A 32 6.17 -3.91 -5.40
CA ARG A 32 4.86 -4.50 -5.11
C ARG A 32 5.04 -5.90 -4.59
N TYR A 33 4.18 -6.26 -3.64
CA TYR A 33 4.22 -7.57 -3.00
C TYR A 33 2.82 -8.13 -2.89
N PHE A 34 2.75 -9.43 -2.62
CA PHE A 34 1.51 -10.10 -2.28
C PHE A 34 1.61 -10.54 -0.83
N ASP A 35 0.61 -10.19 -0.02
CA ASP A 35 0.55 -10.54 1.40
C ASP A 35 -0.19 -11.86 1.52
N THR A 36 0.56 -12.93 1.83
CA THR A 36 -0.01 -14.27 1.91
C THR A 36 -0.94 -14.46 3.09
N GLU A 37 -0.81 -13.60 4.12
CA GLU A 37 -1.65 -13.69 5.31
C GLU A 37 -3.02 -13.07 5.08
N THR A 38 -3.09 -11.96 4.37
CA THR A 38 -4.35 -11.26 4.13
C THR A 38 -4.94 -11.53 2.75
N GLY A 39 -4.14 -12.05 1.82
CA GLY A 39 -4.56 -12.24 0.44
C GLY A 39 -4.65 -10.93 -0.34
N ARG A 40 -3.95 -9.90 0.08
CA ARG A 40 -3.99 -8.60 -0.57
C ARG A 40 -2.69 -8.27 -1.27
N HIS A 41 -2.79 -7.44 -2.28
CA HIS A 41 -1.63 -6.83 -2.92
C HIS A 41 -1.15 -5.66 -2.06
N VAL A 42 0.14 -5.34 -2.16
CA VAL A 42 0.73 -4.24 -1.40
C VAL A 42 1.61 -3.42 -2.33
N ALA A 43 1.35 -2.12 -2.41
CA ALA A 43 2.23 -1.18 -3.12
C ALA A 43 3.08 -0.46 -2.08
N VAL A 44 4.36 -0.29 -2.37
CA VAL A 44 5.30 0.37 -1.47
C VAL A 44 5.94 1.54 -2.20
N GLY A 45 6.01 2.68 -1.54
CA GLY A 45 6.63 3.86 -2.12
C GLY A 45 6.79 4.95 -1.10
N LYS A 46 7.39 6.06 -1.52
CA LYS A 46 7.60 7.18 -0.63
C LYS A 46 6.49 8.21 -0.77
N HIS A 47 5.89 8.55 0.36
CA HIS A 47 5.04 9.71 0.50
C HIS A 47 5.91 10.79 1.13
N ASP A 48 6.38 11.73 0.32
CA ASP A 48 7.44 12.67 0.69
C ASP A 48 8.69 11.88 1.15
N GLU A 49 9.13 12.06 2.38
CA GLU A 49 10.29 11.36 2.91
C GLU A 49 9.94 10.04 3.61
N GLN A 50 8.64 9.77 3.78
CA GLN A 50 8.18 8.61 4.54
C GLN A 50 7.87 7.44 3.61
N LEU A 51 8.50 6.31 3.84
CA LEU A 51 8.14 5.09 3.14
C LEU A 51 6.82 4.59 3.68
N VAL A 52 5.88 4.27 2.79
CA VAL A 52 4.57 3.76 3.16
C VAL A 52 4.26 2.50 2.39
N MET A 53 3.41 1.68 2.96
CA MET A 53 2.84 0.53 2.26
C MET A 53 1.33 0.67 2.21
N ILE A 54 0.76 0.33 1.06
CA ILE A 54 -0.66 0.50 0.79
C ILE A 54 -1.23 -0.85 0.37
N PRO A 55 -1.81 -1.61 1.31
CA PRO A 55 -2.54 -2.81 0.93
C PRO A 55 -3.77 -2.43 0.11
N TYR A 56 -4.00 -3.18 -0.96
CA TYR A 56 -5.15 -2.91 -1.82
C TYR A 56 -5.72 -4.20 -2.37
N GLU A 57 -6.98 -4.12 -2.78
CA GLU A 57 -7.64 -5.18 -3.52
C GLU A 57 -7.83 -4.71 -4.95
N ALA A 58 -7.71 -5.63 -5.88
CA ALA A 58 -7.88 -5.32 -7.30
C ALA A 58 -8.88 -6.32 -7.87
N GLU A 59 -9.93 -5.80 -8.50
CA GLU A 59 -10.93 -6.62 -9.14
C GLU A 59 -11.32 -5.95 -10.45
N GLN A 60 -11.10 -6.69 -11.56
CA GLN A 60 -11.26 -6.12 -12.88
C GLN A 60 -10.35 -4.91 -13.02
N GLU A 61 -10.87 -3.73 -13.31
CA GLU A 61 -10.05 -2.53 -13.47
C GLU A 61 -10.13 -1.60 -12.26
N ILE A 62 -10.73 -2.08 -11.16
CA ILE A 62 -10.91 -1.26 -9.97
C ILE A 62 -9.89 -1.66 -8.92
N ILE A 63 -9.14 -0.68 -8.43
CA ILE A 63 -8.21 -0.85 -7.32
C ILE A 63 -8.82 -0.16 -6.11
N THR A 64 -8.95 -0.92 -5.02
CA THR A 64 -9.54 -0.41 -3.78
C THR A 64 -8.48 -0.47 -2.68
N PRO A 65 -7.79 0.63 -2.37
CA PRO A 65 -6.85 0.65 -1.26
C PRO A 65 -7.60 0.41 0.06
N VAL A 66 -7.05 -0.49 0.88
CA VAL A 66 -7.68 -0.89 2.13
C VAL A 66 -7.25 0.03 3.27
N THR A 67 -5.96 0.31 3.35
CA THR A 67 -5.40 1.18 4.38
C THR A 67 -4.03 1.67 3.92
N VAL A 68 -3.37 2.47 4.75
CA VAL A 68 -2.01 2.95 4.49
C VAL A 68 -1.25 2.94 5.81
N HIS A 69 -0.01 2.44 5.76
CA HIS A 69 0.86 2.35 6.93
C HIS A 69 2.24 2.91 6.61
N ALA A 70 2.82 3.64 7.54
CA ALA A 70 4.25 3.94 7.49
C ALA A 70 5.02 2.63 7.68
N THR A 71 6.15 2.50 6.99
CA THR A 71 6.96 1.29 7.08
C THR A 71 8.44 1.62 6.90
N THR A 72 9.29 0.61 6.95
CA THR A 72 10.71 0.71 6.66
C THR A 72 11.13 -0.44 5.76
N GLN A 73 12.25 -0.29 5.06
CA GLN A 73 12.78 -1.40 4.24
C GLN A 73 13.13 -2.61 5.10
N GLN A 74 13.56 -2.37 6.34
CA GLN A 74 13.84 -3.47 7.26
C GLN A 74 12.60 -4.30 7.56
N GLN A 75 11.47 -3.63 7.80
CA GLN A 75 10.20 -4.31 8.05
C GLN A 75 9.74 -5.08 6.82
N ILE A 76 9.93 -4.53 5.63
CA ILE A 76 9.56 -5.21 4.40
C ILE A 76 10.43 -6.44 4.19
N ARG A 77 11.75 -6.33 4.41
CA ARG A 77 12.65 -7.49 4.31
C ARG A 77 12.26 -8.58 5.29
N PHE A 78 11.86 -8.21 6.51
CA PHE A 78 11.41 -9.19 7.49
C PHE A 78 10.20 -9.96 6.97
N ARG A 79 9.23 -9.26 6.38
CA ARG A 79 8.04 -9.92 5.83
C ARG A 79 8.36 -10.80 4.64
N LEU A 80 9.33 -10.41 3.82
CA LEU A 80 9.80 -11.26 2.72
C LEU A 80 10.48 -12.52 3.26
N ASN A 81 11.33 -12.37 4.27
CA ASN A 81 12.07 -13.49 4.82
C ASN A 81 11.18 -14.50 5.53
N THR A 82 10.08 -14.04 6.12
CA THR A 82 9.15 -14.93 6.82
C THR A 82 8.10 -15.53 5.89
N GLY A 83 8.10 -15.13 4.62
CA GLY A 83 7.12 -15.64 3.65
C GLY A 83 5.78 -14.94 3.70
N ARG A 84 5.62 -13.93 4.56
CA ARG A 84 4.39 -13.16 4.59
C ARG A 84 4.19 -12.35 3.31
N PHE A 85 5.27 -11.76 2.80
CA PHE A 85 5.26 -11.08 1.51
C PHE A 85 5.96 -11.93 0.48
N THR A 86 5.40 -12.00 -0.72
CA THR A 86 6.05 -12.59 -1.89
C THR A 86 6.11 -11.52 -2.98
N ASN A 87 7.08 -11.62 -3.87
CA ASN A 87 7.21 -10.67 -4.97
C ASN A 87 6.08 -10.87 -5.98
N GLU A 88 5.64 -9.77 -6.55
CA GLU A 88 4.66 -9.79 -7.66
C GLU A 88 5.32 -9.57 -8.99
#